data_3be5b73ccb455c0af465682e505404f0
#
_entry.id   3be5b73ccb455c0af465682e505404f0
#
_cell.length_a   1.000
_cell.length_b   1.000
_cell.length_c   1.000
_cell.angle_alpha   90.00
_cell.angle_beta   90.00
_cell.angle_gamma   90.00
#
_symmetry.space_group_name_H-M   'P 1'
#
loop_
_entity.id
_entity.type
_entity.pdbx_description
1 polymer ?
#
loop_
_entity_poly.entity_id
_entity_poly.type
_entity_poly.pdbx_seq_one_letter_code
_entity_poly.pdbx_strand_id
1 'polypeptide(L)'
;MYRIHQIKLEINEPKENIPQKIIRKTGLTGAEITDWKIVRESLDSRDKSRIMWVYSVDFNIRYAGTEEKSLPAKVVKRLEAAGVSHVKKYEYKVPCPDPGTYDPQKNGRPVVVGFGPCGIFCALILAQAGLRPVVIERGRDSRNRTEDVERFWNEGILDCESNVQFGEGGAGAFSDGKLTTGIKDMRIGKVLNELVLHGAPEEILYKQKPHIGTDLLKGVVRNIRKEIIRLGGTVLFDTKLTGFISENGRISGIEVTRRPRATGVPYNAGDPACAADHADAGDPAETREQLHLRDTSYQIKCSQVVLALGHSARDTFELLRDAGIAMEQKPFSIGVRIEHPQDIIDRAQYGKTARELGLPPAEYKVSFRCKEGPAAGRGVYSFCMCPGGQVILASSEAEGTVVNGMSLHARDSGKANSALLCDVRTEDFGSDDVLAGVRLQQYYEHLAWRNSGSRRSQTTEAEVSGKPSALPEKKPAGGPPCTR
;
A
#
# COMPACT_ATOMS: atom_id res chain seq x y z
N MET A 1 -24.29 13.96 18.11
CA MET A 1 -23.14 13.09 18.44
C MET A 1 -21.98 13.96 18.90
N TYR A 2 -21.32 13.58 19.96
CA TYR A 2 -20.21 14.28 20.58
C TYR A 2 -18.93 13.46 20.46
N ARG A 3 -17.77 14.12 20.52
CA ARG A 3 -16.45 13.47 20.56
C ARG A 3 -15.67 13.88 21.80
N ILE A 4 -15.12 12.92 22.50
CA ILE A 4 -14.22 13.12 23.61
C ILE A 4 -12.87 12.44 23.31
N HIS A 5 -11.80 13.08 23.71
CA HIS A 5 -10.44 12.58 23.57
C HIS A 5 -9.84 12.17 24.90
N GLN A 6 -8.73 11.42 24.86
CA GLN A 6 -7.95 11.07 26.04
C GLN A 6 -8.76 10.31 27.12
N ILE A 7 -9.57 9.37 26.70
CA ILE A 7 -10.15 8.36 27.59
C ILE A 7 -9.10 7.27 27.78
N LYS A 8 -8.62 7.09 29.01
CA LYS A 8 -7.54 6.15 29.32
C LYS A 8 -8.08 4.90 30.01
N LEU A 9 -7.64 3.75 29.52
CA LEU A 9 -7.86 2.44 30.13
C LEU A 9 -6.51 1.78 30.44
N GLU A 10 -6.42 1.01 31.48
CA GLU A 10 -5.28 0.14 31.74
C GLU A 10 -5.26 -1.02 30.75
N ILE A 11 -4.10 -1.70 30.60
CA ILE A 11 -3.92 -2.74 29.55
C ILE A 11 -5.03 -3.80 29.61
N ASN A 12 -5.37 -4.24 30.82
CA ASN A 12 -6.36 -5.31 31.04
C ASN A 12 -7.77 -4.77 31.38
N GLU A 13 -7.99 -3.46 31.29
CA GLU A 13 -9.29 -2.87 31.59
C GLU A 13 -10.24 -3.04 30.39
N PRO A 14 -11.44 -3.59 30.58
CA PRO A 14 -12.39 -3.80 29.50
C PRO A 14 -12.83 -2.51 28.82
N LYS A 15 -13.01 -2.55 27.48
CA LYS A 15 -13.49 -1.41 26.69
C LYS A 15 -14.91 -0.99 27.06
N GLU A 16 -15.69 -1.88 27.62
CA GLU A 16 -17.04 -1.65 28.16
C GLU A 16 -17.06 -0.62 29.28
N ASN A 17 -15.94 -0.33 29.92
CA ASN A 17 -15.79 0.73 30.90
C ASN A 17 -15.69 2.17 30.30
N ILE A 18 -15.56 2.28 28.97
CA ILE A 18 -15.45 3.58 28.28
C ILE A 18 -16.62 4.52 28.63
N PRO A 19 -17.89 4.13 28.58
CA PRO A 19 -19.02 5.01 28.95
C PRO A 19 -18.91 5.54 30.36
N GLN A 20 -18.55 4.71 31.32
CA GLN A 20 -18.36 5.12 32.72
C GLN A 20 -17.18 6.13 32.88
N LYS A 21 -16.09 5.92 32.14
CA LYS A 21 -14.96 6.86 32.11
C LYS A 21 -15.36 8.21 31.49
N ILE A 22 -16.22 8.22 30.47
CA ILE A 22 -16.78 9.45 29.89
C ILE A 22 -17.61 10.19 30.92
N ILE A 23 -18.56 9.52 31.60
CA ILE A 23 -19.39 10.10 32.65
C ILE A 23 -18.53 10.70 33.78
N ARG A 24 -17.54 9.93 34.23
CA ARG A 24 -16.61 10.41 35.29
C ARG A 24 -15.81 11.64 34.84
N LYS A 25 -15.27 11.63 33.61
CA LYS A 25 -14.48 12.74 33.09
C LYS A 25 -15.28 14.00 32.84
N THR A 26 -16.56 13.88 32.43
CA THR A 26 -17.47 15.01 32.19
C THR A 26 -18.16 15.49 33.47
N GLY A 27 -18.11 14.70 34.56
CA GLY A 27 -18.82 15.02 35.80
C GLY A 27 -20.36 14.94 35.68
N LEU A 28 -20.89 14.28 34.65
CA LEU A 28 -22.31 14.18 34.35
C LEU A 28 -22.93 12.97 35.07
N THR A 29 -23.08 13.05 36.37
CA THR A 29 -23.84 12.04 37.15
C THR A 29 -25.30 12.03 36.68
N GLY A 30 -25.87 10.84 36.46
CA GLY A 30 -27.23 10.68 35.92
C GLY A 30 -27.34 10.76 34.40
N ALA A 31 -26.25 10.92 33.69
CA ALA A 31 -26.24 10.79 32.24
C ALA A 31 -26.09 9.32 31.82
N GLU A 32 -26.74 8.98 30.72
CA GLU A 32 -26.61 7.70 30.04
C GLU A 32 -25.91 7.93 28.67
N ILE A 33 -24.89 7.15 28.38
CA ILE A 33 -24.28 7.08 27.08
C ILE A 33 -25.06 6.05 26.26
N THR A 34 -25.83 6.50 25.28
CA THR A 34 -26.80 5.64 24.57
C THR A 34 -26.25 4.97 23.35
N ASP A 35 -25.22 5.56 22.73
CA ASP A 35 -24.58 5.03 21.54
C ASP A 35 -23.15 5.56 21.51
N TRP A 36 -22.18 4.69 21.36
CA TRP A 36 -20.78 5.09 21.34
C TRP A 36 -19.95 4.22 20.43
N LYS A 37 -18.89 4.80 19.87
CA LYS A 37 -17.92 4.09 19.06
C LYS A 37 -16.51 4.66 19.25
N ILE A 38 -15.55 3.78 19.24
CA ILE A 38 -14.14 4.18 19.22
C ILE A 38 -13.82 4.74 17.82
N VAL A 39 -13.23 5.93 17.77
CA VAL A 39 -12.78 6.58 16.54
C VAL A 39 -11.27 6.73 16.48
N ARG A 40 -10.59 6.51 17.61
CA ARG A 40 -9.14 6.40 17.68
C ARG A 40 -8.74 5.54 18.89
N GLU A 41 -7.84 4.61 18.63
CA GLU A 41 -7.17 3.79 19.63
C GLU A 41 -5.66 3.95 19.49
N SER A 42 -4.97 4.24 20.56
CA SER A 42 -3.52 4.38 20.61
C SER A 42 -2.97 3.87 21.91
N LEU A 43 -1.70 3.46 21.92
CA LEU A 43 -0.99 3.01 23.11
C LEU A 43 -0.08 4.13 23.61
N ASP A 44 -0.17 4.47 24.89
CA ASP A 44 0.74 5.38 25.59
C ASP A 44 1.72 4.55 26.43
N SER A 45 2.93 4.33 25.90
CA SER A 45 4.00 3.55 26.53
C SER A 45 5.19 4.42 26.96
N ARG A 46 5.01 5.72 27.10
CA ARG A 46 6.07 6.63 27.52
C ARG A 46 6.54 6.33 28.94
N ASP A 47 5.63 5.92 29.81
CA ASP A 47 5.92 5.36 31.11
C ASP A 47 5.77 3.84 31.05
N LYS A 48 6.90 3.13 31.04
CA LYS A 48 6.94 1.66 30.96
C LYS A 48 6.35 0.96 32.19
N SER A 49 6.26 1.65 33.32
CA SER A 49 5.62 1.13 34.53
C SER A 49 4.10 1.25 34.47
N ARG A 50 3.56 2.10 33.58
CA ARG A 50 2.13 2.37 33.45
C ARG A 50 1.72 2.59 31.99
N ILE A 51 1.77 1.54 31.23
CA ILE A 51 1.32 1.56 29.82
C ILE A 51 -0.23 1.61 29.80
N MET A 52 -0.78 2.50 28.98
CA MET A 52 -2.22 2.76 28.93
C MET A 52 -2.74 2.74 27.50
N TRP A 53 -3.92 2.20 27.31
CA TRP A 53 -4.70 2.46 26.11
C TRP A 53 -5.33 3.86 26.18
N VAL A 54 -5.29 4.59 25.08
CA VAL A 54 -5.84 5.95 24.95
C VAL A 54 -6.82 6.00 23.78
N TYR A 55 -8.04 6.36 24.10
CA TYR A 55 -9.15 6.37 23.15
C TYR A 55 -9.65 7.79 22.86
N SER A 56 -10.10 7.98 21.60
CA SER A 56 -11.06 9.03 21.26
C SER A 56 -12.37 8.33 20.91
N VAL A 57 -13.47 8.86 21.44
CA VAL A 57 -14.78 8.19 21.37
C VAL A 57 -15.82 9.18 20.90
N ASP A 58 -16.61 8.77 19.91
CA ASP A 58 -17.86 9.43 19.53
C ASP A 58 -19.01 8.80 20.30
N PHE A 59 -19.91 9.61 20.81
CA PHE A 59 -21.03 9.13 21.64
C PHE A 59 -22.25 10.02 21.54
N ASN A 60 -23.41 9.44 21.81
CA ASN A 60 -24.65 10.16 22.09
C ASN A 60 -24.93 10.12 23.62
N ILE A 61 -25.66 11.12 24.11
CA ILE A 61 -25.95 11.27 25.52
C ILE A 61 -27.45 11.51 25.73
N ARG A 62 -28.02 10.82 26.69
CA ARG A 62 -29.31 11.11 27.29
C ARG A 62 -29.10 11.59 28.74
N TYR A 63 -29.70 12.71 29.11
CA TYR A 63 -29.59 13.28 30.44
C TYR A 63 -30.97 13.61 30.99
N ALA A 64 -31.31 13.10 32.18
CA ALA A 64 -32.63 13.29 32.83
C ALA A 64 -33.81 13.02 31.89
N GLY A 65 -33.72 12.00 31.06
CA GLY A 65 -34.77 11.63 30.10
C GLY A 65 -34.84 12.48 28.81
N THR A 66 -34.02 13.52 28.68
CA THR A 66 -33.96 14.35 27.48
C THR A 66 -32.92 13.87 26.48
N GLU A 67 -33.24 13.93 25.20
CA GLU A 67 -32.31 13.58 24.12
C GLU A 67 -31.33 14.73 23.80
N GLU A 68 -30.30 14.45 23.01
CA GLU A 68 -29.19 15.34 22.66
C GLU A 68 -29.60 16.75 22.20
N LYS A 69 -30.72 16.86 21.45
CA LYS A 69 -31.17 18.15 20.87
C LYS A 69 -31.73 19.14 21.89
N SER A 70 -32.00 18.67 23.12
CA SER A 70 -32.64 19.46 24.17
C SER A 70 -31.87 19.45 25.50
N LEU A 71 -30.55 19.17 25.44
CA LEU A 71 -29.72 19.16 26.63
C LEU A 71 -29.68 20.51 27.34
N PRO A 72 -29.80 20.55 28.69
CA PRO A 72 -29.74 21.80 29.44
C PRO A 72 -28.38 22.52 29.23
N ALA A 73 -28.39 23.84 29.16
CA ALA A 73 -27.21 24.67 28.93
C ALA A 73 -26.06 24.37 29.93
N LYS A 74 -26.40 24.01 31.17
CA LYS A 74 -25.43 23.58 32.19
C LYS A 74 -24.69 22.26 31.81
N VAL A 75 -25.37 21.34 31.15
CA VAL A 75 -24.80 20.09 30.65
C VAL A 75 -23.85 20.38 29.50
N VAL A 76 -24.29 21.19 28.53
CA VAL A 76 -23.44 21.60 27.38
C VAL A 76 -22.16 22.27 27.86
N LYS A 77 -22.23 23.22 28.79
CA LYS A 77 -21.04 23.87 29.38
C LYS A 77 -20.08 22.87 30.06
N ARG A 78 -20.61 21.83 30.73
CA ARG A 78 -19.76 20.77 31.33
C ARG A 78 -19.07 19.92 30.28
N LEU A 79 -19.78 19.58 29.20
CA LEU A 79 -19.20 18.86 28.07
C LEU A 79 -18.05 19.66 27.44
N GLU A 80 -18.27 20.95 27.18
CA GLU A 80 -17.25 21.86 26.64
C GLU A 80 -16.03 21.96 27.57
N ALA A 81 -16.25 22.15 28.88
CA ALA A 81 -15.19 22.21 29.90
C ALA A 81 -14.38 20.89 29.96
N ALA A 82 -15.00 19.74 29.67
CA ALA A 82 -14.32 18.44 29.60
C ALA A 82 -13.60 18.21 28.25
N GLY A 83 -13.59 19.19 27.35
CA GLY A 83 -12.97 19.09 26.02
C GLY A 83 -13.78 18.23 25.03
N VAL A 84 -15.08 18.13 25.26
CA VAL A 84 -16.00 17.45 24.33
C VAL A 84 -16.40 18.41 23.22
N SER A 85 -16.31 17.95 22.00
CA SER A 85 -16.71 18.70 20.81
C SER A 85 -17.89 18.04 20.09
N HIS A 86 -18.72 18.83 19.43
CA HIS A 86 -19.76 18.31 18.55
C HIS A 86 -19.16 17.81 17.24
N VAL A 87 -19.53 16.60 16.80
CA VAL A 87 -19.03 15.99 15.58
C VAL A 87 -19.94 16.27 14.40
N LYS A 88 -19.40 16.90 13.36
CA LYS A 88 -20.04 16.96 12.05
C LYS A 88 -19.64 15.70 11.28
N LYS A 89 -20.60 14.86 10.95
CA LYS A 89 -20.36 13.68 10.12
C LYS A 89 -19.98 14.15 8.71
N TYR A 90 -18.80 13.77 8.26
CA TYR A 90 -18.40 13.93 6.86
C TYR A 90 -18.77 12.66 6.08
N GLU A 91 -19.47 12.85 4.99
CA GLU A 91 -19.80 11.79 4.04
C GLU A 91 -19.19 12.16 2.68
N TYR A 92 -18.36 11.26 2.18
CA TYR A 92 -17.79 11.43 0.84
C TYR A 92 -18.87 11.17 -0.20
N LYS A 93 -19.13 12.16 -1.04
CA LYS A 93 -20.02 12.01 -2.19
C LYS A 93 -19.18 11.73 -3.43
N VAL A 94 -19.44 10.61 -4.09
CA VAL A 94 -18.80 10.30 -5.38
C VAL A 94 -19.26 11.35 -6.39
N PRO A 95 -18.33 12.08 -7.04
CA PRO A 95 -18.72 13.02 -8.09
C PRO A 95 -19.21 12.22 -9.30
N CYS A 96 -20.46 12.39 -9.65
CA CYS A 96 -21.05 11.79 -10.86
C CYS A 96 -21.20 12.86 -11.94
N PRO A 97 -21.00 12.54 -13.20
CA PRO A 97 -21.34 13.45 -14.30
C PRO A 97 -22.84 13.74 -14.30
N ASP A 98 -23.22 14.91 -14.78
CA ASP A 98 -24.64 15.24 -14.93
C ASP A 98 -25.31 14.23 -15.87
N PRO A 99 -26.56 13.83 -15.59
CA PRO A 99 -27.30 12.91 -16.45
C PRO A 99 -27.30 13.36 -17.92
N GLY A 100 -26.87 12.48 -18.83
CA GLY A 100 -26.83 12.76 -20.26
C GLY A 100 -25.57 13.50 -20.76
N THR A 101 -24.67 13.95 -19.89
CA THR A 101 -23.43 14.62 -20.28
C THR A 101 -22.30 13.65 -20.63
N TYR A 102 -22.36 12.42 -20.11
CA TYR A 102 -21.37 11.38 -20.35
C TYR A 102 -22.03 10.12 -20.88
N ASP A 103 -21.58 9.71 -22.07
CA ASP A 103 -21.94 8.44 -22.70
C ASP A 103 -20.64 7.67 -23.00
N PRO A 104 -20.39 6.51 -22.37
CA PRO A 104 -19.17 5.73 -22.59
C PRO A 104 -18.94 5.34 -24.05
N GLN A 105 -20.00 5.19 -24.86
CA GLN A 105 -19.90 4.86 -26.26
C GLN A 105 -19.45 6.07 -27.12
N LYS A 106 -19.89 7.28 -26.77
CA LYS A 106 -19.53 8.51 -27.48
C LYS A 106 -18.26 9.15 -26.97
N ASN A 107 -18.10 9.23 -25.64
CA ASN A 107 -16.99 9.92 -24.99
C ASN A 107 -15.75 9.05 -24.81
N GLY A 108 -15.86 7.74 -25.06
CA GLY A 108 -14.86 6.76 -24.71
C GLY A 108 -14.84 6.45 -23.20
N ARG A 109 -14.23 5.35 -22.82
CA ARG A 109 -14.06 4.94 -21.42
C ARG A 109 -12.73 5.49 -20.91
N PRO A 110 -12.66 6.04 -19.70
CA PRO A 110 -11.38 6.45 -19.11
C PRO A 110 -10.49 5.22 -18.90
N VAL A 111 -9.20 5.36 -19.24
CA VAL A 111 -8.21 4.31 -19.04
C VAL A 111 -7.38 4.61 -17.80
N VAL A 112 -7.18 3.60 -16.96
CA VAL A 112 -6.30 3.65 -15.78
C VAL A 112 -5.14 2.69 -16.01
N VAL A 113 -3.91 3.21 -16.02
CA VAL A 113 -2.69 2.44 -16.25
C VAL A 113 -2.04 2.12 -14.91
N GLY A 114 -2.03 0.84 -14.55
CA GLY A 114 -1.55 0.31 -13.28
C GLY A 114 -2.68 0.00 -12.29
N PHE A 115 -2.59 -1.15 -11.63
CA PHE A 115 -3.57 -1.63 -10.65
C PHE A 115 -2.96 -1.77 -9.24
N GLY A 116 -2.06 -0.84 -8.90
CA GLY A 116 -1.60 -0.57 -7.54
C GLY A 116 -2.62 0.26 -6.75
N PRO A 117 -2.34 0.68 -5.51
CA PRO A 117 -3.30 1.39 -4.64
C PRO A 117 -3.93 2.61 -5.30
N CYS A 118 -3.16 3.43 -6.03
CA CYS A 118 -3.68 4.59 -6.75
C CYS A 118 -4.66 4.18 -7.85
N GLY A 119 -4.28 3.22 -8.69
CA GLY A 119 -5.13 2.75 -9.81
C GLY A 119 -6.39 2.07 -9.33
N ILE A 120 -6.32 1.26 -8.28
CA ILE A 120 -7.47 0.59 -7.66
C ILE A 120 -8.53 1.60 -7.21
N PHE A 121 -8.13 2.59 -6.41
CA PHE A 121 -9.08 3.60 -5.90
C PHE A 121 -9.56 4.56 -6.99
N CYS A 122 -8.70 4.91 -7.95
CA CYS A 122 -9.13 5.66 -9.13
C CYS A 122 -10.20 4.91 -9.91
N ALA A 123 -9.94 3.64 -10.26
CA ALA A 123 -10.88 2.82 -11.00
C ALA A 123 -12.19 2.59 -10.23
N LEU A 124 -12.12 2.36 -8.90
CA LEU A 124 -13.30 2.19 -8.07
C LEU A 124 -14.18 3.44 -8.08
N ILE A 125 -13.60 4.63 -7.88
CA ILE A 125 -14.36 5.89 -7.90
C ILE A 125 -14.97 6.16 -9.27
N LEU A 126 -14.21 5.94 -10.35
CA LEU A 126 -14.73 6.08 -11.72
C LEU A 126 -15.88 5.10 -11.99
N ALA A 127 -15.76 3.86 -11.52
CA ALA A 127 -16.82 2.86 -11.65
C ALA A 127 -18.07 3.24 -10.83
N GLN A 128 -17.90 3.70 -9.59
CA GLN A 128 -19.00 4.22 -8.74
C GLN A 128 -19.67 5.45 -9.35
N ALA A 129 -18.93 6.26 -10.10
CA ALA A 129 -19.47 7.39 -10.87
C ALA A 129 -20.16 6.99 -12.18
N GLY A 130 -20.22 5.69 -12.53
CA GLY A 130 -20.85 5.19 -13.75
C GLY A 130 -19.99 5.31 -15.02
N LEU A 131 -18.71 5.69 -14.88
CA LEU A 131 -17.81 5.96 -16.04
C LEU A 131 -17.20 4.70 -16.66
N ARG A 132 -17.44 3.51 -16.09
CA ARG A 132 -17.01 2.20 -16.61
C ARG A 132 -15.53 2.15 -17.06
N PRO A 133 -14.56 2.42 -16.16
CA PRO A 133 -13.14 2.52 -16.54
C PRO A 133 -12.61 1.23 -17.16
N VAL A 134 -11.58 1.37 -18.01
CA VAL A 134 -10.73 0.27 -18.44
C VAL A 134 -9.42 0.37 -17.68
N VAL A 135 -9.06 -0.65 -16.92
CA VAL A 135 -7.80 -0.73 -16.20
C VAL A 135 -6.88 -1.68 -16.91
N ILE A 136 -5.64 -1.26 -17.15
CA ILE A 136 -4.58 -2.14 -17.63
C ILE A 136 -3.52 -2.31 -16.56
N GLU A 137 -3.07 -3.54 -16.35
CA GLU A 137 -2.01 -3.89 -15.41
C GLU A 137 -1.01 -4.82 -16.12
N ARG A 138 0.27 -4.45 -16.08
CA ARG A 138 1.34 -5.20 -16.75
C ARG A 138 1.57 -6.58 -16.15
N GLY A 139 1.42 -6.70 -14.84
CA GLY A 139 1.57 -7.96 -14.13
C GLY A 139 0.27 -8.74 -14.04
N ARG A 140 0.32 -9.83 -13.29
CA ARG A 140 -0.78 -10.79 -13.17
C ARG A 140 -1.73 -10.45 -12.03
N ASP A 141 -2.86 -11.13 -12.01
CA ASP A 141 -3.78 -11.13 -10.88
C ASP A 141 -3.12 -11.71 -9.62
N SER A 142 -3.69 -11.42 -8.45
CA SER A 142 -3.07 -11.72 -7.16
C SER A 142 -2.72 -13.20 -6.92
N ARG A 143 -3.42 -14.15 -7.58
CA ARG A 143 -3.11 -15.58 -7.45
C ARG A 143 -1.88 -15.94 -8.27
N ASN A 144 -1.92 -15.70 -9.57
CA ASN A 144 -0.84 -16.03 -10.49
C ASN A 144 0.44 -15.25 -10.15
N ARG A 145 0.30 -13.98 -9.75
CA ARG A 145 1.39 -13.16 -9.27
C ARG A 145 2.06 -13.74 -8.00
N THR A 146 1.28 -14.33 -7.10
CA THR A 146 1.85 -14.97 -5.90
C THR A 146 2.76 -16.14 -6.30
N GLU A 147 2.34 -16.95 -7.25
CA GLU A 147 3.13 -18.05 -7.80
C GLU A 147 4.44 -17.54 -8.44
N ASP A 148 4.39 -16.43 -9.20
CA ASP A 148 5.59 -15.81 -9.79
C ASP A 148 6.56 -15.32 -8.71
N VAL A 149 6.04 -14.69 -7.65
CA VAL A 149 6.85 -14.18 -6.54
C VAL A 149 7.48 -15.32 -5.73
N GLU A 150 6.71 -16.38 -5.45
CA GLU A 150 7.22 -17.58 -4.76
C GLU A 150 8.30 -18.29 -5.59
N ARG A 151 8.12 -18.38 -6.89
CA ARG A 151 9.14 -18.92 -7.80
C ARG A 151 10.42 -18.08 -7.78
N PHE A 152 10.29 -16.76 -7.75
CA PHE A 152 11.46 -15.89 -7.61
C PHE A 152 12.18 -16.10 -6.28
N TRP A 153 11.45 -16.22 -5.18
CA TRP A 153 12.07 -16.39 -3.86
C TRP A 153 12.71 -17.77 -3.66
N ASN A 154 12.10 -18.83 -4.20
CA ASN A 154 12.53 -20.20 -4.01
C ASN A 154 13.55 -20.67 -5.05
N GLU A 155 13.43 -20.23 -6.30
CA GLU A 155 14.19 -20.72 -7.46
C GLU A 155 15.11 -19.65 -8.06
N GLY A 156 14.95 -18.39 -7.68
CA GLY A 156 15.71 -17.26 -8.25
C GLY A 156 15.21 -16.81 -9.63
N ILE A 157 14.07 -17.32 -10.11
CA ILE A 157 13.53 -17.02 -11.43
C ILE A 157 12.61 -15.80 -11.34
N LEU A 158 13.09 -14.64 -11.79
CA LEU A 158 12.35 -13.40 -11.79
C LEU A 158 11.52 -13.23 -13.07
N ASP A 159 10.22 -12.98 -12.92
CA ASP A 159 9.39 -12.40 -14.00
C ASP A 159 9.43 -10.87 -13.90
N CYS A 160 10.07 -10.20 -14.86
CA CYS A 160 10.21 -8.73 -14.84
C CYS A 160 8.88 -7.99 -15.03
N GLU A 161 7.84 -8.66 -15.50
CA GLU A 161 6.50 -8.06 -15.67
C GLU A 161 5.52 -8.44 -14.55
N SER A 162 5.78 -9.52 -13.77
CA SER A 162 4.91 -9.97 -12.69
C SER A 162 5.74 -10.38 -11.47
N ASN A 163 5.82 -9.50 -10.46
CA ASN A 163 6.74 -9.64 -9.34
C ASN A 163 6.24 -8.87 -8.10
N VAL A 164 7.09 -8.58 -7.13
CA VAL A 164 6.73 -7.83 -5.91
C VAL A 164 6.32 -6.38 -6.21
N GLN A 165 6.74 -5.81 -7.34
CA GLN A 165 6.41 -4.42 -7.73
C GLN A 165 5.18 -4.34 -8.65
N PHE A 166 5.07 -5.28 -9.60
CA PHE A 166 4.04 -5.28 -10.64
C PHE A 166 3.03 -6.39 -10.45
N GLY A 167 1.78 -6.08 -10.77
CA GLY A 167 0.62 -6.96 -10.65
C GLY A 167 -0.46 -6.40 -9.73
N GLU A 168 -1.55 -7.12 -9.59
CA GLU A 168 -2.73 -6.74 -8.80
C GLU A 168 -2.37 -6.34 -7.37
N GLY A 169 -2.72 -5.12 -6.97
CA GLY A 169 -2.42 -4.56 -5.66
C GLY A 169 -1.09 -3.80 -5.58
N GLY A 170 -0.26 -3.83 -6.66
CA GLY A 170 1.05 -3.19 -6.68
C GLY A 170 2.00 -3.69 -5.58
N ALA A 171 3.05 -2.96 -5.27
CA ALA A 171 4.01 -3.31 -4.22
C ALA A 171 3.39 -3.46 -2.82
N GLY A 172 2.23 -2.83 -2.58
CA GLY A 172 1.49 -2.93 -1.32
C GLY A 172 1.05 -4.35 -0.97
N ALA A 173 0.73 -5.18 -1.98
CA ALA A 173 0.29 -6.57 -1.79
C ALA A 173 1.36 -7.50 -1.20
N PHE A 174 2.63 -7.11 -1.22
CA PHE A 174 3.75 -7.83 -0.63
C PHE A 174 4.55 -6.94 0.33
N SER A 175 3.83 -6.27 1.23
CA SER A 175 4.40 -5.38 2.25
C SER A 175 3.70 -5.60 3.61
N ASP A 176 3.95 -4.74 4.59
CA ASP A 176 3.23 -4.76 5.87
C ASP A 176 1.76 -4.26 5.73
N GLY A 177 1.41 -3.67 4.59
CA GLY A 177 0.05 -3.15 4.38
C GLY A 177 -0.30 -1.99 5.30
N LYS A 178 0.67 -1.13 5.65
CA LYS A 178 0.44 0.08 6.45
C LYS A 178 -0.47 1.06 5.73
N LEU A 179 -1.42 1.62 6.47
CA LEU A 179 -2.39 2.59 5.97
C LEU A 179 -2.18 3.99 6.56
N THR A 180 -1.05 4.22 7.23
CA THR A 180 -0.72 5.55 7.77
C THR A 180 -0.30 6.50 6.65
N THR A 181 -0.81 7.73 6.70
CA THR A 181 -0.46 8.81 5.78
C THR A 181 0.03 10.04 6.54
N GLY A 182 0.91 10.83 5.94
CA GLY A 182 1.41 12.08 6.50
C GLY A 182 0.47 13.28 6.31
N ILE A 183 -0.67 13.10 5.63
CA ILE A 183 -1.64 14.16 5.35
C ILE A 183 -2.88 14.07 6.23
N LYS A 184 -3.58 15.20 6.37
CA LYS A 184 -4.90 15.28 6.99
C LYS A 184 -5.92 15.59 5.90
N ASP A 185 -6.58 14.56 5.39
CA ASP A 185 -7.59 14.68 4.35
C ASP A 185 -8.84 13.89 4.75
N MET A 186 -10.00 14.51 4.60
CA MET A 186 -11.28 13.89 4.96
C MET A 186 -11.59 12.66 4.08
N ARG A 187 -11.03 12.57 2.87
CA ARG A 187 -11.19 11.44 1.94
C ARG A 187 -10.51 10.16 2.43
N ILE A 188 -9.59 10.25 3.39
CA ILE A 188 -8.99 9.07 4.04
C ILE A 188 -10.08 8.13 4.59
N GLY A 189 -11.14 8.69 5.17
CA GLY A 189 -12.26 7.90 5.66
C GLY A 189 -12.96 7.08 4.56
N LYS A 190 -13.09 7.62 3.34
CA LYS A 190 -13.62 6.87 2.18
C LYS A 190 -12.73 5.67 1.86
N VAL A 191 -11.42 5.87 1.77
CA VAL A 191 -10.46 4.80 1.46
C VAL A 191 -10.55 3.67 2.51
N LEU A 192 -10.49 4.01 3.80
CA LEU A 192 -10.56 3.01 4.87
C LEU A 192 -11.90 2.27 4.90
N ASN A 193 -13.02 2.98 4.71
CA ASN A 193 -14.33 2.35 4.64
C ASN A 193 -14.45 1.39 3.45
N GLU A 194 -13.93 1.76 2.27
CA GLU A 194 -13.92 0.85 1.12
C GLU A 194 -13.09 -0.41 1.40
N LEU A 195 -11.94 -0.29 2.03
CA LEU A 195 -11.14 -1.46 2.42
C LEU A 195 -11.93 -2.39 3.34
N VAL A 196 -12.64 -1.84 4.35
CA VAL A 196 -13.47 -2.63 5.26
C VAL A 196 -14.66 -3.27 4.54
N LEU A 197 -15.35 -2.53 3.68
CA LEU A 197 -16.46 -3.07 2.86
C LEU A 197 -16.04 -4.25 2.00
N HIS A 198 -14.75 -4.30 1.63
CA HIS A 198 -14.19 -5.36 0.80
C HIS A 198 -13.40 -6.42 1.58
N GLY A 199 -13.51 -6.43 2.92
CA GLY A 199 -13.03 -7.50 3.78
C GLY A 199 -11.78 -7.19 4.60
N ALA A 200 -11.33 -5.94 4.70
CA ALA A 200 -10.32 -5.57 5.67
C ALA A 200 -10.91 -5.55 7.10
N PRO A 201 -10.08 -5.79 8.13
CA PRO A 201 -10.54 -5.72 9.51
C PRO A 201 -11.08 -4.33 9.89
N GLU A 202 -12.20 -4.27 10.59
CA GLU A 202 -12.83 -3.00 11.01
C GLU A 202 -11.92 -2.13 11.87
N GLU A 203 -10.96 -2.73 12.56
CA GLU A 203 -10.03 -2.02 13.44
C GLU A 203 -9.16 -0.99 12.71
N ILE A 204 -9.00 -1.10 11.37
CA ILE A 204 -8.28 -0.08 10.59
C ILE A 204 -8.97 1.28 10.60
N LEU A 205 -10.27 1.35 10.92
CA LEU A 205 -11.03 2.59 11.01
C LEU A 205 -10.65 3.44 12.22
N TYR A 206 -10.12 2.81 13.27
CA TYR A 206 -9.85 3.51 14.54
C TYR A 206 -8.46 3.31 15.11
N LYS A 207 -7.71 2.28 14.75
CA LYS A 207 -6.31 2.14 15.19
C LYS A 207 -5.46 3.30 14.68
N GLN A 208 -4.62 3.88 15.53
CA GLN A 208 -3.77 5.01 15.16
C GLN A 208 -2.73 4.65 14.09
N LYS A 209 -2.29 3.40 14.08
CA LYS A 209 -1.33 2.85 13.11
C LYS A 209 -1.96 1.63 12.43
N PRO A 210 -2.97 1.85 11.58
CA PRO A 210 -3.68 0.76 10.94
C PRO A 210 -2.80 0.04 9.92
N HIS A 211 -2.93 -1.27 9.86
CA HIS A 211 -2.32 -2.12 8.86
C HIS A 211 -3.26 -3.29 8.53
N ILE A 212 -3.08 -3.89 7.37
CA ILE A 212 -3.91 -5.03 6.95
C ILE A 212 -3.08 -6.32 6.95
N GLY A 213 -1.80 -6.26 6.58
CA GLY A 213 -0.97 -7.44 6.36
C GLY A 213 -1.11 -8.00 4.94
N THR A 214 -0.05 -8.63 4.45
CA THR A 214 -0.01 -9.13 3.06
C THR A 214 -0.99 -10.27 2.80
N ASP A 215 -1.27 -11.09 3.80
CA ASP A 215 -2.19 -12.23 3.77
C ASP A 215 -3.64 -11.79 3.51
N LEU A 216 -4.13 -10.78 4.22
CA LEU A 216 -5.49 -10.28 4.07
C LEU A 216 -5.65 -9.33 2.89
N LEU A 217 -4.64 -8.50 2.60
CA LEU A 217 -4.74 -7.45 1.59
C LEU A 217 -5.00 -8.00 0.18
N LYS A 218 -4.43 -9.15 -0.16
CA LYS A 218 -4.68 -9.83 -1.45
C LYS A 218 -6.18 -10.14 -1.67
N GLY A 219 -6.87 -10.57 -0.60
CA GLY A 219 -8.31 -10.82 -0.61
C GLY A 219 -9.13 -9.55 -0.81
N VAL A 220 -8.77 -8.50 -0.08
CA VAL A 220 -9.42 -7.18 -0.16
C VAL A 220 -9.32 -6.59 -1.57
N VAL A 221 -8.13 -6.59 -2.15
CA VAL A 221 -7.89 -6.06 -3.49
C VAL A 221 -8.70 -6.83 -4.55
N ARG A 222 -8.72 -8.16 -4.45
CA ARG A 222 -9.54 -9.00 -5.34
C ARG A 222 -11.04 -8.67 -5.23
N ASN A 223 -11.53 -8.40 -4.04
CA ASN A 223 -12.93 -8.04 -3.85
C ASN A 223 -13.24 -6.65 -4.44
N ILE A 224 -12.33 -5.67 -4.31
CA ILE A 224 -12.46 -4.36 -4.95
C ILE A 224 -12.48 -4.52 -6.49
N ARG A 225 -11.61 -5.36 -7.06
CA ARG A 225 -11.66 -5.67 -8.50
C ARG A 225 -13.01 -6.21 -8.94
N LYS A 226 -13.56 -7.17 -8.21
CA LYS A 226 -14.90 -7.70 -8.50
C LYS A 226 -15.97 -6.61 -8.47
N GLU A 227 -15.88 -5.68 -7.55
CA GLU A 227 -16.81 -4.56 -7.45
C GLU A 227 -16.67 -3.61 -8.65
N ILE A 228 -15.43 -3.27 -9.06
CA ILE A 228 -15.19 -2.46 -10.27
C ILE A 228 -15.83 -3.12 -11.49
N ILE A 229 -15.66 -4.44 -11.66
CA ILE A 229 -16.24 -5.19 -12.78
C ILE A 229 -17.76 -5.22 -12.66
N ARG A 230 -18.33 -5.45 -11.48
CA ARG A 230 -19.79 -5.43 -11.25
C ARG A 230 -20.42 -4.08 -11.63
N LEU A 231 -19.70 -2.99 -11.44
CA LEU A 231 -20.09 -1.64 -11.82
C LEU A 231 -19.83 -1.31 -13.31
N GLY A 232 -19.43 -2.31 -14.12
CA GLY A 232 -19.22 -2.18 -15.56
C GLY A 232 -17.79 -1.76 -15.97
N GLY A 233 -16.85 -1.71 -15.04
CA GLY A 233 -15.43 -1.55 -15.33
C GLY A 233 -14.83 -2.81 -15.97
N THR A 234 -13.65 -2.68 -16.59
CA THR A 234 -12.87 -3.79 -17.15
C THR A 234 -11.46 -3.75 -16.56
N VAL A 235 -10.89 -4.90 -16.19
CA VAL A 235 -9.51 -4.99 -15.70
C VAL A 235 -8.75 -6.01 -16.55
N LEU A 236 -7.71 -5.55 -17.23
CA LEU A 236 -6.88 -6.34 -18.14
C LEU A 236 -5.50 -6.54 -17.51
N PHE A 237 -5.20 -7.77 -17.13
CA PHE A 237 -3.88 -8.19 -16.67
C PHE A 237 -2.98 -8.62 -17.83
N ASP A 238 -1.68 -8.80 -17.56
CA ASP A 238 -0.67 -9.13 -18.57
C ASP A 238 -0.63 -8.08 -19.70
N THR A 239 -1.11 -6.85 -19.43
CA THR A 239 -1.32 -5.81 -20.44
C THR A 239 -0.52 -4.56 -20.08
N LYS A 240 0.48 -4.23 -20.91
CA LYS A 240 1.43 -3.15 -20.71
C LYS A 240 1.15 -2.00 -21.66
N LEU A 241 1.22 -0.76 -21.17
CA LEU A 241 1.21 0.45 -21.99
C LEU A 241 2.49 0.53 -22.82
N THR A 242 2.35 0.68 -24.13
CA THR A 242 3.47 0.76 -25.09
C THR A 242 3.44 2.00 -25.97
N GLY A 243 2.36 2.77 -25.98
CA GLY A 243 2.29 4.00 -26.75
C GLY A 243 1.08 4.87 -26.45
N PHE A 244 1.10 6.08 -26.98
CA PHE A 244 -0.01 7.04 -26.94
C PHE A 244 -0.44 7.40 -28.36
N ILE A 245 -1.74 7.47 -28.57
CA ILE A 245 -2.33 7.92 -29.83
C ILE A 245 -2.93 9.29 -29.59
N SER A 246 -2.54 10.27 -30.40
CA SER A 246 -3.04 11.64 -30.30
C SER A 246 -3.54 12.14 -31.63
N GLU A 247 -4.64 12.87 -31.61
CA GLU A 247 -5.23 13.55 -32.78
C GLU A 247 -5.45 15.01 -32.41
N ASN A 248 -4.97 15.93 -33.22
CA ASN A 248 -5.11 17.38 -32.99
C ASN A 248 -4.66 17.85 -31.61
N GLY A 249 -3.54 17.28 -31.08
CA GLY A 249 -2.99 17.60 -29.78
C GLY A 249 -3.78 17.08 -28.57
N ARG A 250 -4.74 16.16 -28.80
CA ARG A 250 -5.52 15.50 -27.76
C ARG A 250 -5.33 14.00 -27.84
N ILE A 251 -5.35 13.34 -26.68
CA ILE A 251 -5.29 11.88 -26.64
C ILE A 251 -6.57 11.30 -27.24
N SER A 252 -6.42 10.34 -28.15
CA SER A 252 -7.52 9.61 -28.80
C SER A 252 -7.46 8.11 -28.50
N GLY A 253 -6.33 7.63 -27.95
CA GLY A 253 -6.15 6.24 -27.56
C GLY A 253 -4.78 5.97 -26.96
N ILE A 254 -4.58 4.71 -26.59
CA ILE A 254 -3.29 4.16 -26.18
C ILE A 254 -2.98 2.89 -26.97
N GLU A 255 -1.70 2.60 -27.10
CA GLU A 255 -1.20 1.32 -27.56
C GLU A 255 -0.81 0.46 -26.39
N VAL A 256 -1.16 -0.81 -26.44
CA VAL A 256 -0.88 -1.78 -25.39
C VAL A 256 -0.33 -3.06 -26.02
N THR A 257 0.52 -3.74 -25.26
CA THR A 257 0.99 -5.09 -25.60
C THR A 257 0.54 -6.04 -24.51
N ARG A 258 -0.13 -7.11 -24.90
CA ARG A 258 -0.55 -8.19 -24.01
C ARG A 258 0.37 -9.38 -24.16
N ARG A 259 0.88 -9.90 -23.06
CA ARG A 259 1.72 -11.09 -23.03
C ARG A 259 0.87 -12.35 -23.24
N PRO A 260 1.39 -13.37 -23.96
CA PRO A 260 0.76 -14.66 -24.06
C PRO A 260 0.76 -15.35 -22.70
N ARG A 261 -0.28 -16.09 -22.40
CA ARG A 261 -0.34 -16.96 -21.23
C ARG A 261 0.27 -18.32 -21.56
N ALA A 262 1.09 -18.86 -20.67
CA ALA A 262 1.54 -20.24 -20.79
C ALA A 262 0.32 -21.17 -20.83
N THR A 263 0.26 -22.03 -21.85
CA THR A 263 -0.79 -23.05 -21.99
C THR A 263 -0.75 -23.99 -20.78
N GLY A 264 -1.85 -24.09 -20.03
CA GLY A 264 -1.99 -25.00 -18.91
C GLY A 264 -2.57 -24.41 -17.63
N VAL A 265 -2.67 -23.09 -17.49
CA VAL A 265 -3.36 -22.46 -16.36
C VAL A 265 -4.83 -22.28 -16.71
N PRO A 266 -5.78 -23.04 -16.08
CA PRO A 266 -7.18 -22.89 -16.41
C PRO A 266 -7.66 -21.49 -16.08
N TYR A 267 -8.28 -20.83 -17.05
CA TYR A 267 -9.17 -19.72 -16.78
C TYR A 267 -10.27 -20.22 -15.84
N ASN A 268 -10.48 -19.60 -14.72
CA ASN A 268 -11.72 -19.83 -13.98
C ASN A 268 -12.87 -19.33 -14.86
N ALA A 269 -13.64 -20.26 -15.42
CA ALA A 269 -14.77 -19.99 -16.32
C ALA A 269 -15.89 -19.11 -15.71
N GLY A 270 -15.75 -18.69 -14.47
CA GLY A 270 -16.62 -17.77 -13.75
C GLY A 270 -16.04 -16.36 -13.55
N ASP A 271 -14.88 -16.03 -14.10
CA ASP A 271 -14.34 -14.67 -14.00
C ASP A 271 -14.95 -13.80 -15.13
N PRO A 272 -15.81 -12.80 -14.82
CA PRO A 272 -16.46 -11.97 -15.83
C PRO A 272 -15.47 -11.18 -16.69
N ALA A 273 -14.20 -11.04 -16.28
CA ALA A 273 -13.15 -10.47 -17.11
C ALA A 273 -12.87 -11.30 -18.37
N CYS A 274 -13.23 -12.60 -18.36
CA CYS A 274 -13.08 -13.47 -19.51
C CYS A 274 -14.14 -13.23 -20.61
N ALA A 275 -15.30 -12.71 -20.25
CA ALA A 275 -16.38 -12.45 -21.21
C ALA A 275 -16.15 -11.14 -22.00
N ALA A 276 -15.36 -10.20 -21.46
CA ALA A 276 -15.07 -8.93 -22.12
C ALA A 276 -13.97 -9.03 -23.20
N ASP A 277 -13.20 -10.11 -23.21
CA ASP A 277 -12.10 -10.34 -24.18
C ASP A 277 -12.59 -10.65 -25.61
N HIS A 278 -13.91 -10.73 -25.87
CA HIS A 278 -14.44 -11.24 -27.13
C HIS A 278 -15.10 -10.20 -28.02
N ALA A 279 -15.06 -8.92 -27.70
CA ALA A 279 -15.87 -7.95 -28.43
C ALA A 279 -15.19 -7.22 -29.58
N ASP A 280 -13.86 -7.28 -29.78
CA ASP A 280 -13.23 -6.58 -30.90
C ASP A 280 -11.80 -7.10 -31.21
N ALA A 281 -11.64 -8.37 -31.59
CA ALA A 281 -10.40 -8.85 -32.22
C ALA A 281 -10.72 -9.35 -33.61
N GLY A 282 -10.10 -8.67 -34.59
CA GLY A 282 -10.28 -8.96 -35.99
C GLY A 282 -9.76 -10.34 -36.41
N ASP A 283 -10.24 -10.74 -37.57
CA ASP A 283 -9.97 -11.90 -38.42
C ASP A 283 -10.33 -13.30 -37.84
N PRO A 284 -11.42 -13.89 -38.39
CA PRO A 284 -11.92 -15.21 -37.99
C PRO A 284 -11.05 -16.41 -38.44
N ALA A 285 -9.90 -16.18 -39.04
CA ALA A 285 -9.08 -17.25 -39.63
C ALA A 285 -7.92 -17.77 -38.75
N GLU A 286 -7.60 -17.11 -37.65
CA GLU A 286 -6.60 -17.62 -36.72
C GLU A 286 -7.23 -18.50 -35.63
N THR A 287 -6.73 -19.72 -35.49
CA THR A 287 -7.23 -20.65 -34.45
C THR A 287 -6.90 -20.13 -33.05
N ARG A 288 -7.86 -20.26 -32.13
CA ARG A 288 -7.79 -19.84 -30.71
C ARG A 288 -6.48 -20.24 -30.00
N GLU A 289 -5.82 -21.30 -30.44
CA GLU A 289 -4.54 -21.78 -29.90
C GLU A 289 -3.33 -20.94 -30.34
N GLN A 290 -3.37 -20.33 -31.52
CA GLN A 290 -2.24 -19.53 -32.04
C GLN A 290 -2.19 -18.12 -31.46
N LEU A 291 -3.35 -17.55 -31.11
CA LEU A 291 -3.45 -16.25 -30.39
C LEU A 291 -2.91 -16.29 -28.97
N HIS A 292 -2.80 -17.47 -28.36
CA HIS A 292 -2.31 -17.62 -26.98
C HIS A 292 -0.77 -17.67 -26.86
N LEU A 293 -0.03 -17.73 -27.95
CA LEU A 293 1.41 -17.97 -27.96
C LEU A 293 2.27 -16.76 -28.38
N ARG A 294 1.67 -15.60 -28.69
CA ARG A 294 2.41 -14.41 -29.12
C ARG A 294 1.96 -13.16 -28.35
N ASP A 295 2.92 -12.26 -28.09
CA ASP A 295 2.58 -10.91 -27.66
C ASP A 295 1.65 -10.27 -28.68
N THR A 296 0.49 -9.83 -28.24
CA THR A 296 -0.51 -9.19 -29.08
C THR A 296 -0.55 -7.71 -28.78
N SER A 297 -0.20 -6.88 -29.77
CA SER A 297 -0.33 -5.42 -29.65
C SER A 297 -1.67 -4.97 -30.26
N TYR A 298 -2.38 -4.10 -29.54
CA TYR A 298 -3.64 -3.53 -29.96
C TYR A 298 -3.84 -2.14 -29.38
N GLN A 299 -4.87 -1.44 -29.87
CA GLN A 299 -5.18 -0.09 -29.46
C GLN A 299 -6.46 -0.04 -28.60
N ILE A 300 -6.46 0.80 -27.57
CA ILE A 300 -7.64 1.09 -26.76
C ILE A 300 -8.01 2.56 -27.01
N LYS A 301 -9.17 2.80 -27.59
CA LYS A 301 -9.70 4.16 -27.79
C LYS A 301 -10.09 4.78 -26.45
N CYS A 302 -9.59 5.97 -26.17
CA CYS A 302 -9.90 6.72 -24.96
C CYS A 302 -9.57 8.21 -25.16
N SER A 303 -10.28 9.06 -24.44
CA SER A 303 -9.99 10.50 -24.38
C SER A 303 -9.32 10.93 -23.07
N GLN A 304 -9.18 10.00 -22.14
CA GLN A 304 -8.61 10.26 -20.81
C GLN A 304 -7.80 9.06 -20.34
N VAL A 305 -6.58 9.32 -19.90
CA VAL A 305 -5.66 8.32 -19.35
C VAL A 305 -5.18 8.78 -17.99
N VAL A 306 -5.31 7.93 -17.00
CA VAL A 306 -4.76 8.13 -15.66
C VAL A 306 -3.55 7.22 -15.48
N LEU A 307 -2.38 7.82 -15.30
CA LEU A 307 -1.13 7.12 -15.08
C LEU A 307 -0.96 6.84 -13.57
N ALA A 308 -1.07 5.58 -13.17
CA ALA A 308 -0.93 5.11 -11.79
C ALA A 308 0.22 4.08 -11.67
N LEU A 309 1.35 4.40 -12.30
CA LEU A 309 2.46 3.49 -12.64
C LEU A 309 3.28 3.00 -11.43
N GLY A 310 3.23 3.71 -10.28
CA GLY A 310 4.19 3.50 -9.21
C GLY A 310 5.60 3.98 -9.61
N HIS A 311 6.61 3.60 -8.83
CA HIS A 311 7.98 4.09 -9.03
C HIS A 311 8.88 3.15 -9.86
N SER A 312 8.47 1.91 -10.12
CA SER A 312 9.32 0.89 -10.74
C SER A 312 9.11 0.71 -12.24
N ALA A 313 8.11 1.36 -12.84
CA ALA A 313 7.80 1.28 -14.26
C ALA A 313 8.75 2.18 -15.09
N ARG A 314 10.05 1.90 -15.03
CA ARG A 314 11.13 2.75 -15.59
C ARG A 314 11.06 2.85 -17.11
N ASP A 315 10.77 1.73 -17.77
CA ASP A 315 10.49 1.68 -19.20
C ASP A 315 9.30 2.56 -19.62
N THR A 316 8.28 2.66 -18.77
CA THR A 316 7.17 3.57 -19.03
C THR A 316 7.58 5.03 -18.81
N PHE A 317 8.52 5.32 -17.88
CA PHE A 317 9.08 6.66 -17.77
C PHE A 317 9.89 7.06 -19.02
N GLU A 318 10.62 6.12 -19.63
CA GLU A 318 11.27 6.33 -20.92
C GLU A 318 10.26 6.61 -22.02
N LEU A 319 9.20 5.82 -22.08
CA LEU A 319 8.07 6.06 -23.02
C LEU A 319 7.46 7.46 -22.85
N LEU A 320 7.26 7.92 -21.61
CA LEU A 320 6.71 9.26 -21.33
C LEU A 320 7.67 10.37 -21.80
N ARG A 321 8.97 10.23 -21.53
CA ARG A 321 10.00 11.15 -22.00
C ARG A 321 10.00 11.22 -23.53
N ASP A 322 10.02 10.08 -24.18
CA ASP A 322 10.12 9.97 -25.63
C ASP A 322 8.84 10.47 -26.33
N ALA A 323 7.69 10.37 -25.65
CA ALA A 323 6.43 10.98 -26.06
C ALA A 323 6.37 12.51 -25.83
N GLY A 324 7.43 13.12 -25.31
CA GLY A 324 7.48 14.57 -25.06
C GLY A 324 6.65 15.04 -23.85
N ILE A 325 6.27 14.14 -22.95
CA ILE A 325 5.56 14.52 -21.73
C ILE A 325 6.54 15.27 -20.81
N ALA A 326 6.13 16.43 -20.32
CA ALA A 326 6.95 17.24 -19.43
C ALA A 326 7.25 16.47 -18.13
N MET A 327 8.54 16.35 -17.83
CA MET A 327 9.05 15.63 -16.66
C MET A 327 10.11 16.46 -15.94
N GLU A 328 10.28 16.23 -14.67
CA GLU A 328 11.33 16.85 -13.85
C GLU A 328 12.01 15.81 -12.97
N GLN A 329 13.27 16.07 -12.64
CA GLN A 329 13.99 15.27 -11.65
C GLN A 329 13.36 15.48 -10.28
N LYS A 330 13.32 14.40 -9.47
CA LYS A 330 12.81 14.47 -8.12
C LYS A 330 13.76 13.78 -7.13
N PRO A 331 14.09 14.42 -6.00
CA PRO A 331 14.90 13.79 -4.97
C PRO A 331 14.19 12.56 -4.39
N PHE A 332 15.00 11.60 -3.93
CA PHE A 332 14.51 10.39 -3.27
C PHE A 332 15.42 10.00 -2.10
N SER A 333 15.25 8.83 -1.54
CA SER A 333 16.13 8.31 -0.51
C SER A 333 16.50 6.87 -0.83
N ILE A 334 17.76 6.53 -0.57
CA ILE A 334 18.31 5.20 -0.81
C ILE A 334 18.98 4.69 0.46
N GLY A 335 19.09 3.38 0.61
CA GLY A 335 19.76 2.79 1.75
C GLY A 335 19.66 1.27 1.78
N VAL A 336 19.78 0.73 2.97
CA VAL A 336 19.79 -0.71 3.22
C VAL A 336 18.64 -1.09 4.15
N ARG A 337 18.30 -2.36 4.20
CA ARG A 337 17.37 -2.88 5.19
C ARG A 337 18.11 -3.66 6.27
N ILE A 338 17.72 -3.41 7.52
CA ILE A 338 18.23 -4.05 8.73
C ILE A 338 17.15 -4.94 9.31
N GLU A 339 17.51 -6.16 9.68
CA GLU A 339 16.66 -7.12 10.37
C GLU A 339 17.21 -7.40 11.77
N HIS A 340 16.33 -7.55 12.76
CA HIS A 340 16.69 -7.83 14.15
C HIS A 340 15.54 -8.57 14.87
N PRO A 341 15.79 -9.19 16.03
CA PRO A 341 14.73 -9.78 16.86
C PRO A 341 13.70 -8.73 17.30
N GLN A 342 12.41 -9.06 17.23
CA GLN A 342 11.32 -8.19 17.68
C GLN A 342 11.41 -7.87 19.16
N ASP A 343 11.78 -8.85 19.99
CA ASP A 343 11.90 -8.71 21.46
C ASP A 343 12.82 -7.56 21.89
N ILE A 344 13.87 -7.24 21.11
CA ILE A 344 14.76 -6.11 21.39
C ILE A 344 13.96 -4.80 21.37
N ILE A 345 13.08 -4.66 20.38
CA ILE A 345 12.28 -3.45 20.23
C ILE A 345 11.17 -3.40 21.28
N ASP A 346 10.50 -4.51 21.53
CA ASP A 346 9.47 -4.61 22.57
C ASP A 346 10.02 -4.20 23.94
N ARG A 347 11.14 -4.77 24.35
CA ARG A 347 11.79 -4.42 25.64
C ARG A 347 12.26 -2.96 25.67
N ALA A 348 12.76 -2.45 24.54
CA ALA A 348 13.13 -1.03 24.44
C ALA A 348 11.94 -0.09 24.60
N GLN A 349 10.75 -0.45 24.10
CA GLN A 349 9.54 0.38 24.14
C GLN A 349 8.68 0.12 25.39
N TYR A 350 8.55 -1.12 25.82
CA TYR A 350 7.60 -1.54 26.85
C TYR A 350 8.28 -1.96 28.16
N GLY A 351 9.59 -2.22 28.17
CA GLY A 351 10.30 -2.80 29.31
C GLY A 351 10.20 -4.33 29.40
N LYS A 352 9.21 -4.93 28.74
CA LYS A 352 8.95 -6.37 28.59
C LYS A 352 8.64 -6.69 27.14
N THR A 353 8.50 -7.97 26.78
CA THR A 353 8.04 -8.33 25.44
C THR A 353 6.56 -8.00 25.25
N ALA A 354 6.17 -7.72 24.02
CA ALA A 354 4.77 -7.46 23.68
C ALA A 354 3.87 -8.65 24.08
N ARG A 355 4.37 -9.88 23.90
CA ARG A 355 3.67 -11.11 24.25
C ARG A 355 3.40 -11.23 25.76
N GLU A 356 4.39 -10.88 26.62
CA GLU A 356 4.22 -10.89 28.08
C GLU A 356 3.15 -9.91 28.55
N LEU A 357 2.94 -8.82 27.81
CA LEU A 357 1.98 -7.76 28.14
C LEU A 357 0.65 -7.88 27.40
N GLY A 358 0.50 -8.83 26.47
CA GLY A 358 -0.68 -8.91 25.59
C GLY A 358 -0.84 -7.69 24.68
N LEU A 359 0.28 -7.05 24.29
CA LEU A 359 0.32 -5.86 23.46
C LEU A 359 0.72 -6.20 22.01
N PRO A 360 0.39 -5.33 21.03
CA PRO A 360 0.92 -5.47 19.69
C PRO A 360 2.43 -5.29 19.67
N PRO A 361 3.16 -5.93 18.71
CA PRO A 361 4.59 -5.76 18.58
C PRO A 361 4.98 -4.28 18.45
N ALA A 362 6.04 -3.88 19.18
CA ALA A 362 6.49 -2.51 19.22
C ALA A 362 7.14 -2.06 17.91
N GLU A 363 7.02 -0.77 17.65
CA GLU A 363 7.61 -0.12 16.49
C GLU A 363 8.58 0.98 16.92
N TYR A 364 9.51 1.34 16.03
CA TYR A 364 10.34 2.54 16.21
C TYR A 364 10.35 3.42 14.96
N LYS A 365 10.65 4.68 15.20
CA LYS A 365 11.00 5.65 14.16
C LYS A 365 12.16 6.47 14.68
N VAL A 366 13.31 6.40 13.99
CA VAL A 366 14.51 7.14 14.33
C VAL A 366 14.94 7.98 13.14
N SER A 367 15.54 9.14 13.41
CA SER A 367 16.09 10.02 12.39
C SER A 367 17.29 10.76 12.95
N PHE A 368 18.25 11.03 12.08
CA PHE A 368 19.43 11.80 12.38
C PHE A 368 19.72 12.73 11.21
N ARG A 369 20.22 13.93 11.47
CA ARG A 369 20.73 14.85 10.45
C ARG A 369 22.24 14.95 10.61
N CYS A 370 22.97 14.62 9.55
CA CYS A 370 24.42 14.74 9.51
C CYS A 370 24.82 16.20 9.64
N LYS A 371 25.69 16.51 10.59
CA LYS A 371 26.12 17.89 10.87
C LYS A 371 27.42 18.24 10.15
N GLU A 372 28.26 17.24 9.88
CA GLU A 372 29.63 17.40 9.41
C GLU A 372 29.96 16.40 8.29
N GLY A 373 31.10 16.63 7.62
CA GLY A 373 31.61 15.75 6.57
C GLY A 373 30.85 15.85 5.24
N PRO A 374 31.13 14.95 4.29
CA PRO A 374 30.53 14.98 2.94
C PRO A 374 29.01 14.82 2.94
N ALA A 375 28.45 14.26 4.01
CA ALA A 375 27.01 14.07 4.19
C ALA A 375 26.33 15.21 4.96
N ALA A 376 27.01 16.32 5.27
CA ALA A 376 26.45 17.44 6.03
C ALA A 376 25.12 17.92 5.46
N GLY A 377 24.12 18.09 6.34
CA GLY A 377 22.77 18.51 5.98
C GLY A 377 21.87 17.40 5.43
N ARG A 378 22.36 16.15 5.25
CA ARG A 378 21.53 15.00 4.85
C ARG A 378 20.81 14.39 6.03
N GLY A 379 19.57 13.97 5.81
CA GLY A 379 18.82 13.16 6.74
C GLY A 379 19.15 11.68 6.58
N VAL A 380 19.37 10.98 7.69
CA VAL A 380 19.39 9.52 7.76
C VAL A 380 18.26 9.09 8.69
N TYR A 381 17.42 8.15 8.26
CA TYR A 381 16.23 7.81 9.03
C TYR A 381 15.74 6.38 8.78
N SER A 382 15.05 5.84 9.80
CA SER A 382 14.32 4.60 9.63
C SER A 382 13.07 4.82 8.80
N PHE A 383 12.80 3.90 7.87
CA PHE A 383 11.61 3.95 7.03
C PHE A 383 10.94 2.59 6.92
N CYS A 384 9.61 2.61 6.89
CA CYS A 384 8.79 1.40 6.76
C CYS A 384 9.27 0.25 7.67
N MET A 385 9.45 0.56 8.98
CA MET A 385 9.73 -0.45 9.99
C MET A 385 8.54 -1.43 10.04
N CYS A 386 8.81 -2.72 9.88
CA CYS A 386 7.83 -3.80 9.86
C CYS A 386 8.01 -4.66 11.13
N PRO A 387 7.20 -4.42 12.18
CA PRO A 387 7.22 -5.26 13.36
C PRO A 387 6.65 -6.65 13.02
N GLY A 388 7.19 -7.69 13.62
CA GLY A 388 6.80 -9.06 13.34
C GLY A 388 6.93 -9.46 11.88
N GLY A 389 7.80 -8.80 11.12
CA GLY A 389 7.97 -9.00 9.68
C GLY A 389 9.40 -9.39 9.28
N GLN A 390 9.59 -9.73 8.03
CA GLN A 390 10.84 -10.18 7.46
C GLN A 390 11.25 -9.35 6.24
N VAL A 391 12.53 -9.38 5.90
CA VAL A 391 13.04 -8.80 4.66
C VAL A 391 12.77 -9.76 3.51
N ILE A 392 12.29 -9.24 2.39
CA ILE A 392 12.02 -10.00 1.17
C ILE A 392 12.74 -9.39 -0.02
N LEU A 393 13.08 -10.23 -1.01
CA LEU A 393 13.53 -9.77 -2.33
C LEU A 393 12.36 -9.14 -3.09
N ALA A 394 12.58 -7.98 -3.68
CA ALA A 394 11.57 -7.18 -4.35
C ALA A 394 12.06 -6.60 -5.69
N SER A 395 12.99 -7.29 -6.34
CA SER A 395 13.52 -6.91 -7.65
C SER A 395 12.42 -6.93 -8.72
N SER A 396 12.52 -6.02 -9.68
CA SER A 396 11.62 -5.94 -10.86
C SER A 396 12.40 -5.91 -12.18
N GLU A 397 13.72 -5.80 -12.13
CA GLU A 397 14.62 -5.83 -13.28
C GLU A 397 15.67 -6.91 -13.08
N ALA A 398 16.10 -7.51 -14.19
CA ALA A 398 17.20 -8.49 -14.20
C ALA A 398 18.49 -7.86 -13.67
N GLU A 399 19.34 -8.69 -13.03
CA GLU A 399 20.62 -8.27 -12.49
C GLU A 399 20.54 -7.13 -11.45
N GLY A 400 19.36 -6.87 -10.90
CA GLY A 400 19.12 -5.89 -9.86
C GLY A 400 18.70 -6.56 -8.54
N THR A 401 19.25 -6.07 -7.40
CA THR A 401 18.79 -6.48 -6.07
C THR A 401 18.11 -5.34 -5.36
N VAL A 402 16.83 -5.53 -5.08
CA VAL A 402 15.99 -4.62 -4.27
C VAL A 402 15.36 -5.43 -3.16
N VAL A 403 15.24 -4.85 -1.98
CA VAL A 403 14.60 -5.49 -0.82
C VAL A 403 13.45 -4.63 -0.28
N ASN A 404 12.46 -5.32 0.27
CA ASN A 404 11.35 -4.69 0.99
C ASN A 404 11.13 -5.40 2.32
N GLY A 405 10.27 -4.84 3.18
CA GLY A 405 9.78 -5.49 4.39
C GLY A 405 8.34 -5.94 4.20
N MET A 406 8.05 -7.14 4.66
CA MET A 406 6.73 -7.75 4.59
C MET A 406 6.35 -8.31 5.95
N SER A 407 5.10 -8.19 6.35
CA SER A 407 4.54 -8.87 7.50
C SER A 407 3.11 -9.38 7.22
N LEU A 408 2.73 -10.42 7.94
CA LEU A 408 1.35 -10.87 8.02
C LEU A 408 0.54 -9.96 8.94
N HIS A 409 -0.77 -10.10 8.91
CA HIS A 409 -1.66 -9.35 9.81
C HIS A 409 -1.30 -9.56 11.30
N ALA A 410 -0.99 -10.80 11.68
CA ALA A 410 -0.65 -11.14 13.07
C ALA A 410 0.68 -10.54 13.54
N ARG A 411 1.63 -10.22 12.64
CA ARG A 411 2.96 -9.67 12.98
C ARG A 411 3.72 -10.51 14.02
N ASP A 412 3.70 -11.83 13.87
CA ASP A 412 4.15 -12.82 14.86
C ASP A 412 5.40 -13.61 14.47
N SER A 413 6.15 -13.18 13.46
CA SER A 413 7.36 -13.90 13.01
C SER A 413 8.52 -13.90 14.02
N GLY A 414 8.42 -13.11 15.10
CA GLY A 414 9.52 -12.93 16.06
C GLY A 414 10.66 -12.04 15.57
N LYS A 415 10.61 -11.58 14.33
CA LYS A 415 11.57 -10.68 13.70
C LYS A 415 10.97 -9.30 13.49
N ALA A 416 11.82 -8.31 13.35
CA ALA A 416 11.47 -6.97 12.93
C ALA A 416 12.48 -6.47 11.92
N ASN A 417 12.07 -5.60 11.01
CA ASN A 417 13.00 -5.01 10.06
C ASN A 417 12.64 -3.56 9.74
N SER A 418 13.60 -2.80 9.29
CA SER A 418 13.40 -1.41 8.86
C SER A 418 14.38 -1.05 7.77
N ALA A 419 13.98 -0.24 6.81
CA ALA A 419 14.95 0.46 5.99
C ALA A 419 15.68 1.52 6.82
N LEU A 420 16.95 1.72 6.54
CA LEU A 420 17.76 2.84 6.98
C LEU A 420 18.16 3.61 5.72
N LEU A 421 17.53 4.77 5.52
CA LEU A 421 17.61 5.55 4.30
C LEU A 421 18.40 6.84 4.52
N CYS A 422 19.09 7.28 3.47
CA CYS A 422 19.74 8.57 3.37
C CYS A 422 19.13 9.38 2.21
N ASP A 423 18.99 10.69 2.40
CA ASP A 423 18.52 11.60 1.36
C ASP A 423 19.46 11.62 0.16
N VAL A 424 18.89 11.50 -1.03
CA VAL A 424 19.55 11.70 -2.32
C VAL A 424 18.89 12.89 -3.02
N ARG A 425 19.68 13.87 -3.37
CA ARG A 425 19.24 15.12 -3.99
C ARG A 425 19.45 15.07 -5.50
N THR A 426 18.85 16.01 -6.22
CA THR A 426 19.00 16.07 -7.68
C THR A 426 20.46 16.34 -8.11
N GLU A 427 21.21 17.07 -7.30
CA GLU A 427 22.65 17.33 -7.54
C GLU A 427 23.52 16.07 -7.49
N ASP A 428 23.04 15.01 -6.82
CA ASP A 428 23.74 13.72 -6.71
C ASP A 428 23.60 12.87 -7.98
N PHE A 429 22.68 13.19 -8.87
CA PHE A 429 22.41 12.41 -10.07
C PHE A 429 23.50 12.53 -11.14
N GLY A 430 24.31 13.58 -11.07
CA GLY A 430 25.45 13.81 -11.97
C GLY A 430 25.08 14.13 -13.41
N SER A 431 23.79 14.43 -13.69
CA SER A 431 23.29 14.78 -15.02
C SER A 431 21.96 15.52 -14.91
N ASP A 432 21.70 16.42 -15.89
CA ASP A 432 20.41 17.13 -16.02
C ASP A 432 19.33 16.32 -16.75
N ASP A 433 19.63 15.12 -17.22
CA ASP A 433 18.66 14.22 -17.83
C ASP A 433 17.56 13.87 -16.82
N VAL A 434 16.30 13.99 -17.21
CA VAL A 434 15.14 13.79 -16.33
C VAL A 434 15.11 12.40 -15.68
N LEU A 435 15.73 11.39 -16.28
CA LEU A 435 15.84 10.02 -15.79
C LEU A 435 17.19 9.73 -15.09
N ALA A 436 18.04 10.73 -14.83
CA ALA A 436 19.32 10.51 -14.18
C ALA A 436 19.18 9.85 -12.81
N GLY A 437 18.14 10.19 -12.03
CA GLY A 437 17.83 9.54 -10.76
C GLY A 437 17.47 8.06 -10.93
N VAL A 438 16.79 7.67 -12.01
CA VAL A 438 16.51 6.26 -12.33
C VAL A 438 17.80 5.50 -12.58
N ARG A 439 18.73 6.05 -13.37
CA ARG A 439 20.03 5.43 -13.63
C ARG A 439 20.88 5.28 -12.36
N LEU A 440 20.81 6.24 -11.45
CA LEU A 440 21.49 6.13 -10.16
C LEU A 440 20.91 5.00 -9.30
N GLN A 441 19.60 4.82 -9.28
CA GLN A 441 18.96 3.69 -8.61
C GLN A 441 19.42 2.36 -9.21
N GLN A 442 19.35 2.21 -10.53
CA GLN A 442 19.79 1.02 -11.26
C GLN A 442 21.25 0.69 -10.97
N TYR A 443 22.11 1.69 -10.94
CA TYR A 443 23.53 1.51 -10.59
C TYR A 443 23.72 0.82 -9.22
N TYR A 444 23.04 1.31 -8.19
CA TYR A 444 23.13 0.73 -6.85
C TYR A 444 22.45 -0.65 -6.75
N GLU A 445 21.38 -0.87 -7.47
CA GLU A 445 20.70 -2.17 -7.54
C GLU A 445 21.58 -3.22 -8.20
N HIS A 446 22.25 -2.90 -9.31
CA HIS A 446 23.24 -3.75 -9.96
C HIS A 446 24.47 -3.98 -9.07
N LEU A 447 24.94 -2.96 -8.36
CA LEU A 447 26.04 -3.09 -7.43
C LEU A 447 25.69 -4.06 -6.28
N ALA A 448 24.49 -3.95 -5.75
CA ALA A 448 23.98 -4.86 -4.72
C ALA A 448 23.88 -6.30 -5.25
N TRP A 449 23.39 -6.48 -6.48
CA TRP A 449 23.30 -7.79 -7.12
C TRP A 449 24.68 -8.44 -7.30
N ARG A 450 25.66 -7.72 -7.81
CA ARG A 450 27.06 -8.22 -7.97
C ARG A 450 27.68 -8.62 -6.63
N ASN A 451 27.42 -7.86 -5.57
CA ASN A 451 27.99 -8.10 -4.24
C ASN A 451 27.23 -9.18 -3.46
N SER A 452 26.01 -9.54 -3.84
CA SER A 452 25.22 -10.56 -3.15
C SER A 452 25.70 -12.00 -3.43
N GLY A 453 26.73 -12.17 -4.25
CA GLY A 453 27.27 -13.49 -4.61
C GLY A 453 26.35 -14.29 -5.53
N SER A 454 25.47 -13.62 -6.25
CA SER A 454 24.49 -14.21 -7.18
C SER A 454 25.13 -14.83 -8.45
N ARG A 455 26.19 -15.60 -8.30
CA ARG A 455 26.66 -16.54 -9.35
C ARG A 455 25.63 -17.64 -9.65
N ARG A 456 24.47 -17.64 -8.96
CA ARG A 456 23.44 -18.69 -9.09
C ARG A 456 22.42 -18.50 -10.21
N SER A 457 22.39 -17.37 -10.91
CA SER A 457 21.41 -17.14 -11.97
C SER A 457 21.89 -17.42 -13.39
N GLN A 458 23.05 -18.07 -13.56
CA GLN A 458 23.57 -18.49 -14.89
C GLN A 458 23.75 -19.98 -15.04
N THR A 459 23.21 -20.82 -14.19
CA THR A 459 23.16 -22.25 -14.47
C THR A 459 21.87 -22.58 -15.21
N THR A 460 22.04 -22.85 -16.50
CA THR A 460 21.15 -23.65 -17.33
C THR A 460 20.58 -24.84 -16.54
N GLU A 461 19.41 -25.31 -16.91
CA GLU A 461 18.50 -26.33 -16.36
C GLU A 461 19.07 -27.65 -15.81
N ALA A 462 20.33 -27.76 -15.49
CA ALA A 462 20.99 -29.08 -15.21
C ALA A 462 21.40 -29.34 -13.76
N GLU A 463 21.37 -28.39 -12.81
CA GLU A 463 21.83 -28.64 -11.44
C GLU A 463 20.97 -27.96 -10.37
N VAL A 464 19.78 -28.49 -10.08
CA VAL A 464 19.04 -28.17 -8.86
C VAL A 464 18.70 -29.42 -8.08
N SER A 465 19.66 -29.88 -7.28
CA SER A 465 19.39 -30.70 -6.12
C SER A 465 20.17 -30.15 -4.92
N GLY A 466 19.50 -29.36 -4.07
CA GLY A 466 20.10 -28.84 -2.84
C GLY A 466 19.19 -27.89 -2.09
N LYS A 467 18.77 -28.28 -0.90
CA LYS A 467 18.02 -27.49 0.07
C LYS A 467 18.67 -26.11 0.31
N PRO A 468 17.91 -25.03 0.57
CA PRO A 468 18.47 -23.72 0.86
C PRO A 468 19.30 -23.79 2.14
N SER A 469 20.61 -23.59 2.02
CA SER A 469 21.47 -23.40 3.17
C SER A 469 21.28 -21.98 3.71
N ALA A 470 21.19 -21.87 5.04
CA ALA A 470 21.22 -20.63 5.77
C ALA A 470 22.38 -19.72 5.28
N LEU A 471 22.12 -18.41 5.25
CA LEU A 471 23.15 -17.41 4.94
C LEU A 471 24.40 -17.65 5.80
N PRO A 472 25.60 -17.62 5.23
CA PRO A 472 26.82 -17.85 5.99
C PRO A 472 26.99 -16.73 7.04
N GLU A 473 27.11 -17.10 8.31
CA GLU A 473 27.57 -16.21 9.36
C GLU A 473 29.00 -15.73 9.02
N LYS A 474 29.13 -14.49 8.56
CA LYS A 474 30.43 -13.83 8.52
C LYS A 474 30.76 -13.33 9.91
N LYS A 475 31.83 -13.84 10.49
CA LYS A 475 32.47 -13.25 11.68
C LYS A 475 32.75 -11.75 11.40
N PRO A 476 32.50 -10.87 12.36
CA PRO A 476 32.78 -9.46 12.21
C PRO A 476 34.30 -9.26 12.05
N ALA A 477 34.72 -8.63 10.97
CA ALA A 477 36.08 -8.10 10.86
C ALA A 477 36.23 -7.01 11.92
N GLY A 478 37.22 -7.15 12.79
CA GLY A 478 37.51 -6.22 13.84
C GLY A 478 37.86 -4.83 13.28
N GLY A 479 36.95 -3.89 13.43
CA GLY A 479 37.23 -2.47 13.30
C GLY A 479 37.70 -1.89 14.62
N PRO A 480 38.46 -0.82 14.62
CA PRO A 480 38.98 -0.21 15.87
C PRO A 480 37.83 0.34 16.74
N PRO A 481 38.00 0.35 18.07
CA PRO A 481 36.94 0.77 18.99
C PRO A 481 36.67 2.28 18.83
N CYS A 482 35.40 2.62 18.66
CA CYS A 482 34.95 3.99 18.79
C CYS A 482 35.06 4.40 20.27
N THR A 483 36.02 5.26 20.58
CA THR A 483 36.07 6.00 21.82
C THR A 483 35.08 7.16 21.76
N ARG A 484 34.13 7.14 22.70
CA ARG A 484 33.18 8.15 23.23
C ARG A 484 32.60 9.23 22.32
#